data_38b709f7fdcae47bdf2be47850ae233f
#
_entry.id   38b709f7fdcae47bdf2be47850ae233f
#
_cell.length_a   1.000
_cell.length_b   1.000
_cell.length_c   1.000
_cell.angle_alpha   90.00
_cell.angle_beta   90.00
_cell.angle_gamma   90.00
#
_symmetry.space_group_name_H-M   'P 1'
#
loop_
_entity.id
_entity.type
_entity.pdbx_description
1 polymer ?
#
loop_
_entity_poly.entity_id
_entity_poly.type
_entity_poly.pdbx_seq_one_letter_code
_entity_poly.pdbx_strand_id
1 'polypeptide(L)'
;MSRRKKINKREIELDPKFKDKTISKFVNVVMLDGKKTIAEKILYSILDKISKEKKMDAIKFFHDVLSNVKPRVEVRSRRVGGATYQVPMEVKTDRSQALAIRWIIDAARKRGGKDMKKKLYQEFLDAHQNKGGAVKKREDTHKMADANKAFAHFRW
;
A
#
# COMPACT_ATOMS: atom_id res chain seq x y z
N MET A 1 15.97 -29.18 6.08
CA MET A 1 15.08 -28.12 6.66
C MET A 1 13.68 -28.65 6.84
N SER A 2 13.07 -28.44 8.01
CA SER A 2 11.70 -28.94 8.27
C SER A 2 10.67 -28.10 7.51
N ARG A 3 9.97 -28.70 6.54
CA ARG A 3 8.87 -28.06 5.79
C ARG A 3 7.63 -27.76 6.67
N ARG A 4 7.59 -28.28 7.90
CA ARG A 4 6.46 -28.19 8.85
C ARG A 4 6.62 -27.08 9.89
N LYS A 5 7.77 -26.39 9.96
CA LYS A 5 7.99 -25.32 10.95
C LYS A 5 7.14 -24.11 10.61
N LYS A 6 6.15 -23.80 11.43
CA LYS A 6 5.35 -22.59 11.35
C LYS A 6 6.24 -21.40 11.74
N ILE A 7 6.42 -20.45 10.84
CA ILE A 7 7.17 -19.22 11.12
C ILE A 7 6.29 -18.31 11.98
N ASN A 8 6.73 -18.03 13.19
CA ASN A 8 6.07 -17.03 14.03
C ASN A 8 6.35 -15.64 13.45
N LYS A 9 5.28 -14.94 13.07
CA LYS A 9 5.38 -13.55 12.62
C LYS A 9 5.70 -12.68 13.83
N ARG A 10 6.74 -11.85 13.73
CA ARG A 10 7.03 -10.84 14.75
C ARG A 10 5.86 -9.85 14.82
N GLU A 11 5.46 -9.52 16.03
CA GLU A 11 4.50 -8.45 16.23
C GLU A 11 5.17 -7.11 15.94
N ILE A 12 4.45 -6.26 15.22
CA ILE A 12 4.90 -4.90 14.92
C ILE A 12 4.42 -4.02 16.06
N GLU A 13 5.35 -3.32 16.69
CA GLU A 13 5.06 -2.35 17.73
C GLU A 13 4.22 -1.19 17.18
N LEU A 14 3.41 -0.61 18.04
CA LEU A 14 2.62 0.57 17.71
C LEU A 14 3.54 1.77 17.52
N ASP A 15 3.14 2.69 16.66
CA ASP A 15 3.86 3.95 16.47
C ASP A 15 3.86 4.78 17.76
N PRO A 16 5.01 5.32 18.20
CA PRO A 16 5.09 6.03 19.47
C PRO A 16 4.25 7.31 19.50
N LYS A 17 4.10 8.02 18.36
CA LYS A 17 3.36 9.28 18.27
C LYS A 17 1.86 9.06 18.08
N PHE A 18 1.47 8.21 17.16
CA PHE A 18 0.07 8.02 16.75
C PHE A 18 -0.56 6.73 17.28
N LYS A 19 0.22 5.85 17.92
CA LYS A 19 -0.21 4.55 18.46
C LYS A 19 -0.96 3.68 17.44
N ASP A 20 -0.61 3.82 16.15
CA ASP A 20 -1.22 3.09 15.05
C ASP A 20 -0.24 2.08 14.43
N LYS A 21 -0.68 0.82 14.31
CA LYS A 21 0.10 -0.28 13.73
C LYS A 21 0.35 -0.10 12.23
N THR A 22 -0.58 0.55 11.52
CA THR A 22 -0.47 0.77 10.08
C THR A 22 0.57 1.83 9.76
N ILE A 23 0.66 2.86 10.60
CA ILE A 23 1.71 3.89 10.53
C ILE A 23 3.08 3.26 10.70
N SER A 24 3.26 2.40 11.71
CA SER A 24 4.52 1.66 11.90
C SER A 24 4.88 0.79 10.69
N LYS A 25 3.90 0.09 10.10
CA LYS A 25 4.11 -0.67 8.86
C LYS A 25 4.55 0.23 7.70
N PHE A 26 3.94 1.40 7.57
CA PHE A 26 4.26 2.36 6.53
C PHE A 26 5.69 2.89 6.68
N VAL A 27 6.08 3.30 7.89
CA VAL A 27 7.45 3.72 8.21
C VAL A 27 8.46 2.64 7.83
N ASN A 28 8.20 1.39 8.18
CA ASN A 28 9.09 0.27 7.87
C ASN A 28 9.28 0.06 6.35
N VAL A 29 8.28 0.37 5.53
CA VAL A 29 8.39 0.25 4.06
C VAL A 29 9.05 1.47 3.42
N VAL A 30 8.87 2.66 3.99
CA VAL A 30 9.56 3.88 3.53
C VAL A 30 11.03 3.84 3.86
N MET A 31 11.38 3.24 5.01
CA MET A 31 12.75 3.16 5.52
C MET A 31 13.70 2.54 4.50
N LEU A 32 14.88 3.14 4.36
CA LEU A 32 16.02 2.63 3.59
C LEU A 32 17.22 2.48 4.55
N ASP A 33 18.03 1.45 4.33
CA ASP A 33 19.27 1.21 5.07
C ASP A 33 19.12 1.18 6.60
N GLY A 34 17.95 0.79 7.12
CA GLY A 34 17.67 0.79 8.55
C GLY A 34 17.48 2.17 9.20
N LYS A 35 17.42 3.25 8.40
CA LYS A 35 17.30 4.63 8.90
C LYS A 35 15.87 4.97 9.32
N LYS A 36 15.36 4.31 10.37
CA LYS A 36 13.97 4.41 10.82
C LYS A 36 13.58 5.82 11.24
N THR A 37 14.44 6.50 12.01
CA THR A 37 14.18 7.86 12.49
C THR A 37 13.98 8.90 11.38
N ILE A 38 14.67 8.71 10.24
CA ILE A 38 14.49 9.57 9.06
C ILE A 38 13.12 9.31 8.42
N ALA A 39 12.73 8.05 8.28
CA ALA A 39 11.43 7.68 7.73
C ALA A 39 10.27 8.19 8.61
N GLU A 40 10.39 8.10 9.95
CA GLU A 40 9.45 8.66 10.91
C GLU A 40 9.33 10.18 10.76
N LYS A 41 10.46 10.90 10.72
CA LYS A 41 10.47 12.37 10.54
C LYS A 41 9.78 12.79 9.23
N ILE A 42 9.99 12.05 8.14
CA ILE A 42 9.32 12.31 6.86
C ILE A 42 7.80 12.17 7.03
N LEU A 43 7.34 11.03 7.54
CA LEU A 43 5.91 10.77 7.66
C LEU A 43 5.22 11.71 8.65
N TYR A 44 5.79 11.91 9.84
CA TYR A 44 5.22 12.80 10.85
C TYR A 44 5.09 14.23 10.34
N SER A 45 6.12 14.74 9.66
CA SER A 45 6.07 16.09 9.12
C SER A 45 4.99 16.26 8.04
N ILE A 46 4.67 15.20 7.28
CA ILE A 46 3.60 15.20 6.28
C ILE A 46 2.24 15.21 6.98
N LEU A 47 2.05 14.32 7.96
CA LEU A 47 0.80 14.21 8.70
C LEU A 47 0.50 15.48 9.51
N ASP A 48 1.50 16.07 10.17
CA ASP A 48 1.38 17.34 10.89
C ASP A 48 1.00 18.49 9.93
N LYS A 49 1.60 18.53 8.74
CA LYS A 49 1.29 19.51 7.70
C LYS A 49 -0.15 19.38 7.21
N ILE A 50 -0.60 18.15 6.92
CA ILE A 50 -1.96 17.86 6.47
C ILE A 50 -2.98 18.28 7.56
N SER A 51 -2.72 17.93 8.81
CA SER A 51 -3.59 18.31 9.92
C SER A 51 -3.76 19.83 10.04
N LYS A 52 -2.67 20.58 9.87
CA LYS A 52 -2.70 22.06 9.93
C LYS A 52 -3.42 22.68 8.74
N GLU A 53 -3.16 22.20 7.51
CA GLU A 53 -3.71 22.79 6.29
C GLU A 53 -5.17 22.39 6.03
N LYS A 54 -5.52 21.13 6.32
CA LYS A 54 -6.87 20.61 6.03
C LYS A 54 -7.80 20.63 7.23
N LYS A 55 -7.29 20.95 8.44
CA LYS A 55 -8.05 20.89 9.70
C LYS A 55 -8.73 19.53 9.94
N MET A 56 -8.11 18.46 9.45
CA MET A 56 -8.59 17.08 9.57
C MET A 56 -7.71 16.30 10.53
N ASP A 57 -8.27 15.26 11.13
CA ASP A 57 -7.47 14.29 11.89
C ASP A 57 -6.48 13.58 10.95
N ALA A 58 -5.19 13.67 11.29
CA ALA A 58 -4.10 13.11 10.50
C ALA A 58 -4.22 11.58 10.34
N ILE A 59 -4.68 10.89 11.39
CA ILE A 59 -4.85 9.43 11.39
C ILE A 59 -6.00 9.05 10.44
N LYS A 60 -7.13 9.73 10.57
CA LYS A 60 -8.29 9.50 9.70
C LYS A 60 -7.93 9.73 8.24
N PHE A 61 -7.29 10.87 7.93
CA PHE A 61 -6.81 11.17 6.58
C PHE A 61 -5.90 10.06 6.05
N PHE A 62 -4.95 9.57 6.85
CA PHE A 62 -4.04 8.50 6.44
C PHE A 62 -4.78 7.19 6.11
N HIS A 63 -5.76 6.82 6.94
CA HIS A 63 -6.57 5.63 6.68
C HIS A 63 -7.47 5.77 5.44
N ASP A 64 -8.03 6.97 5.20
CA ASP A 64 -8.83 7.27 4.01
C ASP A 64 -7.96 7.14 2.74
N VAL A 65 -6.75 7.69 2.74
CA VAL A 65 -5.78 7.53 1.64
C VAL A 65 -5.48 6.06 1.37
N LEU A 66 -5.19 5.29 2.40
CA LEU A 66 -4.95 3.85 2.24
C LEU A 66 -6.18 3.12 1.71
N SER A 67 -7.36 3.45 2.20
CA SER A 67 -8.62 2.85 1.76
C SER A 67 -8.88 3.09 0.27
N ASN A 68 -8.56 4.30 -0.21
CA ASN A 68 -8.68 4.66 -1.62
C ASN A 68 -7.71 3.89 -2.53
N VAL A 69 -6.58 3.42 -2.00
CA VAL A 69 -5.57 2.70 -2.79
C VAL A 69 -5.66 1.18 -2.63
N LYS A 70 -6.31 0.66 -1.59
CA LYS A 70 -6.43 -0.79 -1.34
C LYS A 70 -7.13 -1.50 -2.50
N PRO A 71 -6.48 -2.52 -3.14
CA PRO A 71 -7.14 -3.34 -4.14
C PRO A 71 -8.08 -4.36 -3.50
N ARG A 72 -9.22 -4.62 -4.12
CA ARG A 72 -10.17 -5.66 -3.74
C ARG A 72 -9.86 -6.99 -4.44
N VAL A 73 -9.38 -6.90 -5.68
CA VAL A 73 -9.05 -8.06 -6.52
C VAL A 73 -7.66 -7.91 -7.11
N GLU A 74 -6.99 -9.03 -7.30
CA GLU A 74 -5.71 -9.12 -8.04
C GLU A 74 -5.76 -10.29 -9.00
N VAL A 75 -4.85 -10.33 -9.95
CA VAL A 75 -4.71 -11.44 -10.90
C VAL A 75 -3.52 -12.30 -10.50
N ARG A 76 -3.70 -13.61 -10.47
CA ARG A 76 -2.63 -14.58 -10.24
C ARG A 76 -2.51 -15.55 -11.39
N SER A 77 -1.29 -15.79 -11.83
CA SER A 77 -1.02 -16.79 -12.84
C SER A 77 -1.20 -18.21 -12.28
N ARG A 78 -2.00 -19.01 -12.94
CA ARG A 78 -2.22 -20.44 -12.66
C ARG A 78 -1.94 -21.25 -13.90
N ARG A 79 -1.23 -22.38 -13.74
CA ARG A 79 -0.97 -23.32 -14.84
C ARG A 79 -2.01 -24.44 -14.80
N VAL A 80 -2.77 -24.58 -15.87
CA VAL A 80 -3.81 -25.60 -16.01
C VAL A 80 -3.63 -26.27 -17.37
N GLY A 81 -3.44 -27.59 -17.38
CA GLY A 81 -3.29 -28.37 -18.61
C GLY A 81 -2.15 -27.89 -19.53
N GLY A 82 -1.05 -27.35 -18.96
CA GLY A 82 0.09 -26.85 -19.74
C GLY A 82 0.00 -25.37 -20.13
N ALA A 83 -1.18 -24.75 -20.15
CA ALA A 83 -1.37 -23.32 -20.40
C ALA A 83 -1.37 -22.49 -19.10
N THR A 84 -0.89 -21.25 -19.18
CA THR A 84 -0.88 -20.32 -18.04
C THR A 84 -2.03 -19.34 -18.18
N TYR A 85 -2.92 -19.35 -17.20
CA TYR A 85 -4.07 -18.45 -17.13
C TYR A 85 -3.88 -17.41 -16.03
N GLN A 86 -4.36 -16.20 -16.30
CA GLN A 86 -4.43 -15.11 -15.32
C GLN A 86 -5.77 -15.19 -14.59
N VAL A 87 -5.76 -15.69 -13.36
CA VAL A 87 -6.97 -15.95 -12.59
C VAL A 87 -7.24 -14.82 -11.61
N PRO A 88 -8.40 -14.12 -11.69
CA PRO A 88 -8.77 -13.09 -10.73
C PRO A 88 -9.10 -13.70 -9.37
N MET A 89 -8.54 -13.11 -8.31
CA MET A 89 -8.73 -13.55 -6.93
C MET A 89 -8.97 -12.35 -6.01
N GLU A 90 -9.81 -12.54 -5.00
CA GLU A 90 -9.96 -11.54 -3.94
C GLU A 90 -8.68 -11.42 -3.11
N VAL A 91 -8.35 -10.21 -2.73
CA VAL A 91 -7.15 -9.91 -1.96
C VAL A 91 -7.49 -9.90 -0.46
N LYS A 92 -6.79 -10.73 0.33
CA LYS A 92 -6.92 -10.72 1.80
C LYS A 92 -6.54 -9.34 2.35
N THR A 93 -7.20 -8.90 3.42
CA THR A 93 -7.06 -7.58 4.04
C THR A 93 -5.61 -7.18 4.32
N ASP A 94 -4.81 -8.09 4.92
CA ASP A 94 -3.39 -7.80 5.22
C ASP A 94 -2.57 -7.56 3.95
N ARG A 95 -2.84 -8.34 2.89
CA ARG A 95 -2.15 -8.20 1.61
C ARG A 95 -2.60 -6.93 0.88
N SER A 96 -3.88 -6.62 0.89
CA SER A 96 -4.43 -5.40 0.32
C SER A 96 -3.80 -4.16 0.95
N GLN A 97 -3.65 -4.15 2.27
CA GLN A 97 -2.96 -3.09 3.00
C GLN A 97 -1.48 -2.99 2.61
N ALA A 98 -0.77 -4.11 2.53
CA ALA A 98 0.64 -4.13 2.13
C ALA A 98 0.85 -3.63 0.69
N LEU A 99 -0.05 -3.99 -0.22
CA LEU A 99 -0.03 -3.51 -1.60
C LEU A 99 -0.28 -2.00 -1.67
N ALA A 100 -1.27 -1.49 -0.95
CA ALA A 100 -1.57 -0.05 -0.91
C ALA A 100 -0.37 0.77 -0.42
N ILE A 101 0.26 0.35 0.68
CA ILE A 101 1.46 1.01 1.22
C ILE A 101 2.57 1.04 0.17
N ARG A 102 2.86 -0.10 -0.46
CA ARG A 102 3.91 -0.21 -1.47
C ARG A 102 3.62 0.67 -2.69
N TRP A 103 2.39 0.64 -3.21
CA TRP A 103 2.02 1.43 -4.39
C TRP A 103 2.09 2.93 -4.14
N ILE A 104 1.70 3.41 -2.96
CA ILE A 104 1.85 4.83 -2.58
C ILE A 104 3.33 5.23 -2.56
N ILE A 105 4.18 4.42 -1.94
CA ILE A 105 5.61 4.71 -1.83
C ILE A 105 6.29 4.66 -3.20
N ASP A 106 5.97 3.65 -4.02
CA ASP A 106 6.51 3.51 -5.37
C ASP A 106 6.06 4.65 -6.29
N ALA A 107 4.79 5.05 -6.20
CA ALA A 107 4.26 6.20 -6.94
C ALA A 107 4.95 7.49 -6.51
N ALA A 108 5.11 7.71 -5.20
CA ALA A 108 5.84 8.87 -4.69
C ALA A 108 7.31 8.89 -5.16
N ARG A 109 8.02 7.76 -5.13
CA ARG A 109 9.40 7.66 -5.60
C ARG A 109 9.54 8.00 -7.09
N LYS A 110 8.56 7.65 -7.91
CA LYS A 110 8.53 7.95 -9.36
C LYS A 110 8.25 9.42 -9.69
N ARG A 111 7.70 10.19 -8.75
CA ARG A 111 7.48 11.64 -8.96
C ARG A 111 8.79 12.37 -9.13
N GLY A 112 8.80 13.40 -9.95
CA GLY A 112 9.92 14.34 -10.11
C GLY A 112 10.24 15.10 -8.81
N GLY A 113 11.46 15.59 -8.69
CA GLY A 113 11.93 16.35 -7.51
C GLY A 113 12.89 15.57 -6.62
N LYS A 114 13.64 16.28 -5.79
CA LYS A 114 14.70 15.70 -4.93
C LYS A 114 14.20 15.27 -3.54
N ASP A 115 13.16 15.92 -3.03
CA ASP A 115 12.71 15.73 -1.63
C ASP A 115 11.56 14.72 -1.55
N MET A 116 11.84 13.58 -0.92
CA MET A 116 10.84 12.51 -0.70
C MET A 116 9.63 12.98 0.11
N LYS A 117 9.84 13.93 1.03
CA LYS A 117 8.76 14.51 1.83
C LYS A 117 7.72 15.23 0.96
N LYS A 118 8.17 16.04 0.00
CA LYS A 118 7.28 16.74 -0.94
C LYS A 118 6.57 15.78 -1.88
N LYS A 119 7.29 14.78 -2.40
CA LYS A 119 6.74 13.75 -3.30
C LYS A 119 5.63 12.95 -2.63
N LEU A 120 5.89 12.47 -1.41
CA LEU A 120 4.94 11.65 -0.66
C LEU A 120 3.73 12.48 -0.21
N TYR A 121 3.95 13.74 0.22
CA TYR A 121 2.86 14.64 0.55
C TYR A 121 1.91 14.85 -0.63
N GLN A 122 2.45 15.11 -1.83
CA GLN A 122 1.64 15.30 -3.02
C GLN A 122 0.87 14.02 -3.40
N GLU A 123 1.53 12.85 -3.30
CA GLU A 123 0.85 11.57 -3.56
C GLU A 123 -0.28 11.30 -2.58
N PHE A 124 -0.13 11.68 -1.30
CA PHE A 124 -1.19 11.57 -0.30
C PHE A 124 -2.40 12.46 -0.63
N LEU A 125 -2.16 13.71 -1.05
CA LEU A 125 -3.24 14.61 -1.45
C LEU A 125 -3.98 14.08 -2.67
N ASP A 126 -3.25 13.62 -3.69
CA ASP A 126 -3.85 13.09 -4.92
C ASP A 126 -4.62 11.80 -4.62
N ALA A 127 -4.06 10.89 -3.83
CA ALA A 127 -4.74 9.64 -3.46
C ALA A 127 -5.99 9.85 -2.60
N HIS A 128 -6.01 10.87 -1.75
CA HIS A 128 -7.21 11.27 -1.02
C HIS A 128 -8.33 11.74 -1.97
N GLN A 129 -7.97 12.39 -3.07
CA GLN A 129 -8.91 12.81 -4.12
C GLN A 129 -9.20 11.71 -5.16
N ASN A 130 -8.82 10.47 -4.90
CA ASN A 130 -8.90 9.35 -5.87
C ASN A 130 -8.15 9.63 -7.19
N LYS A 131 -6.99 10.28 -7.10
CA LYS A 131 -6.09 10.59 -8.20
C LYS A 131 -4.68 10.08 -7.90
N GLY A 132 -3.76 10.25 -8.83
CA GLY A 132 -2.35 9.92 -8.62
C GLY A 132 -1.94 8.52 -9.09
N GLY A 133 -0.64 8.24 -8.99
CA GLY A 133 -0.03 7.03 -9.53
C GLY A 133 -0.43 5.76 -8.78
N ALA A 134 -0.64 5.86 -7.47
CA ALA A 134 -1.05 4.72 -6.65
C ALA A 134 -2.50 4.29 -6.95
N VAL A 135 -3.41 5.26 -7.09
CA VAL A 135 -4.80 5.00 -7.46
C VAL A 135 -4.90 4.42 -8.87
N LYS A 136 -4.15 4.98 -9.82
CA LYS A 136 -4.06 4.43 -11.18
C LYS A 136 -3.60 2.97 -11.17
N LYS A 137 -2.61 2.62 -10.35
CA LYS A 137 -2.13 1.23 -10.21
C LYS A 137 -3.23 0.31 -9.69
N ARG A 138 -4.05 0.75 -8.73
CA ARG A 138 -5.22 0.00 -8.26
C ARG A 138 -6.21 -0.23 -9.40
N GLU A 139 -6.56 0.82 -10.15
CA GLU A 139 -7.50 0.75 -11.28
C GLU A 139 -7.01 -0.19 -12.38
N ASP A 140 -5.74 -0.09 -12.75
CA ASP A 140 -5.13 -0.99 -13.75
C ASP A 140 -5.20 -2.45 -13.27
N THR A 141 -4.97 -2.70 -11.98
CA THR A 141 -5.08 -4.04 -11.40
C THR A 141 -6.52 -4.56 -11.45
N HIS A 142 -7.51 -3.72 -11.13
CA HIS A 142 -8.92 -4.07 -11.22
C HIS A 142 -9.36 -4.31 -12.68
N LYS A 143 -8.96 -3.45 -13.62
CA LYS A 143 -9.21 -3.64 -15.06
C LYS A 143 -8.64 -4.97 -15.57
N MET A 144 -7.42 -5.33 -15.16
CA MET A 144 -6.84 -6.64 -15.50
C MET A 144 -7.66 -7.80 -14.94
N ALA A 145 -8.15 -7.68 -13.71
CA ALA A 145 -8.98 -8.71 -13.10
C ALA A 145 -10.33 -8.85 -13.82
N ASP A 146 -10.96 -7.75 -14.19
CA ASP A 146 -12.22 -7.71 -14.91
C ASP A 146 -12.07 -8.31 -16.32
N ALA A 147 -10.99 -7.98 -17.04
CA ALA A 147 -10.68 -8.54 -18.36
C ALA A 147 -10.48 -10.06 -18.33
N ASN A 148 -10.00 -10.60 -17.20
CA ASN A 148 -9.77 -12.03 -17.01
C ASN A 148 -10.90 -12.74 -16.24
N LYS A 149 -12.05 -12.11 -16.07
CA LYS A 149 -13.18 -12.63 -15.28
C LYS A 149 -13.67 -14.00 -15.78
N ALA A 150 -13.56 -14.29 -17.06
CA ALA A 150 -13.92 -15.58 -17.66
C ALA A 150 -13.13 -16.76 -17.04
N PHE A 151 -11.91 -16.52 -16.52
CA PHE A 151 -11.05 -17.55 -15.93
C PHE A 151 -11.25 -17.70 -14.41
N ALA A 152 -12.23 -17.03 -13.80
CA ALA A 152 -12.49 -17.08 -12.36
C ALA A 152 -12.81 -18.50 -11.85
N HIS A 153 -13.34 -19.37 -12.71
CA HIS A 153 -13.64 -20.77 -12.37
C HIS A 153 -12.38 -21.63 -12.11
N PHE A 154 -11.20 -21.19 -12.54
CA PHE A 154 -9.92 -21.82 -12.17
C PHE A 154 -9.38 -21.43 -10.79
N ARG A 155 -10.22 -20.83 -9.97
CA ARG A 155 -9.90 -20.43 -8.60
C ARG A 155 -10.10 -21.63 -7.66
N TRP A 156 -9.01 -22.20 -7.16
CA TRP A 156 -8.97 -23.20 -6.09
C TRP A 156 -7.84 -22.88 -5.09
#